data_fa0d0587ccb55587367cefde3f147ffa
#
_entry.id   fa0d0587ccb55587367cefde3f147ffa
#
_cell.length_a   1.000
_cell.length_b   1.000
_cell.length_c   1.000
_cell.angle_alpha   90.00
_cell.angle_beta   90.00
_cell.angle_gamma   90.00
#
_symmetry.space_group_name_H-M   'P 1'
#
loop_
_entity.id
_entity.type
_entity.pdbx_description
1 polymer ?
#
loop_
_entity_poly.entity_id
_entity_poly.type
_entity_poly.pdbx_seq_one_letter_code
_entity_poly.pdbx_strand_id
1 'polypeptide(L)'
;MRYTPAEKMEIIRLVENSDIPVKKTLDGIGVARSTFYRWYNRYVEQGYDGLSGCGRTPNRFWNKIPDSEREWIRDISLFDGNVDKSPRELAAFITDKKGYFISESSVYRILKDYDLITSPHYIVIKASDRFNHPTKRINELWQTDFTYFKIQGWGWYFLSTVLDDYSRYILSWKLYSTMAAEDVQDTLDMAIEYTGIDKVKVRHRPRLLSDNGPCYLSSKLSDYLDERKMIHTRGRPYHPQTQGKIERYHRTLKNRIKLYNYWSVEELEREIASFIEYYNNERVHESLKNVTPADMYYGRQEKILSLRDKIKQKTLEARKRFNLTLG
;
A
#
# COMPACT_ATOMS: atom_id res chain seq x y z
N MET A 1 -16.23 4.08 13.43
CA MET A 1 -16.09 5.18 12.46
C MET A 1 -16.94 6.35 12.89
N ARG A 2 -16.50 7.58 12.65
CA ARG A 2 -17.26 8.77 12.96
C ARG A 2 -17.73 9.39 11.64
N TYR A 3 -19.05 9.39 11.40
CA TYR A 3 -19.64 9.96 10.19
C TYR A 3 -19.59 11.49 10.23
N THR A 4 -19.26 12.10 9.09
CA THR A 4 -19.36 13.56 8.90
C THR A 4 -20.81 14.01 8.82
N PRO A 5 -21.12 15.30 9.01
CA PRO A 5 -22.48 15.83 8.82
C PRO A 5 -23.05 15.53 7.42
N ALA A 6 -22.23 15.63 6.38
CA ALA A 6 -22.62 15.32 5.01
C ALA A 6 -22.98 13.83 4.82
N GLU A 7 -22.14 12.91 5.33
CA GLU A 7 -22.44 11.48 5.28
C GLU A 7 -23.70 11.10 6.05
N LYS A 8 -23.95 11.75 7.21
CA LYS A 8 -25.18 11.52 7.97
C LYS A 8 -26.41 12.01 7.20
N MET A 9 -26.30 13.17 6.54
CA MET A 9 -27.38 13.71 5.72
C MET A 9 -27.70 12.83 4.53
N GLU A 10 -26.67 12.30 3.88
CA GLU A 10 -26.82 11.37 2.76
C GLU A 10 -27.54 10.08 3.20
N ILE A 11 -27.15 9.51 4.35
CA ILE A 11 -27.81 8.35 4.93
C ILE A 11 -29.28 8.66 5.28
N ILE A 12 -29.59 9.83 5.82
CA ILE A 12 -30.95 10.26 6.12
C ILE A 12 -31.77 10.32 4.83
N ARG A 13 -31.29 11.00 3.79
CA ARG A 13 -31.97 11.09 2.48
C ARG A 13 -32.19 9.72 1.84
N LEU A 14 -31.19 8.83 1.94
CA LEU A 14 -31.30 7.50 1.40
C LEU A 14 -32.37 6.68 2.11
N VAL A 15 -32.51 6.82 3.42
CA VAL A 15 -33.56 6.17 4.20
C VAL A 15 -34.94 6.78 3.91
N GLU A 16 -35.05 8.11 3.79
CA GLU A 16 -36.30 8.82 3.48
C GLU A 16 -36.82 8.49 2.08
N ASN A 17 -35.93 8.32 1.10
CA ASN A 17 -36.28 8.03 -0.30
C ASN A 17 -36.33 6.53 -0.62
N SER A 18 -36.15 5.66 0.37
CA SER A 18 -36.13 4.21 0.17
C SER A 18 -37.52 3.60 0.33
N ASP A 19 -37.96 2.81 -0.64
CA ASP A 19 -39.19 1.99 -0.56
C ASP A 19 -39.01 0.76 0.34
N ILE A 20 -37.81 0.54 0.87
CA ILE A 20 -37.49 -0.60 1.73
C ILE A 20 -37.66 -0.20 3.21
N PRO A 21 -38.13 -1.10 4.09
CA PRO A 21 -38.22 -0.81 5.52
C PRO A 21 -36.91 -0.30 6.10
N VAL A 22 -36.95 0.77 6.88
CA VAL A 22 -35.80 1.47 7.50
C VAL A 22 -34.77 0.50 8.08
N LYS A 23 -35.24 -0.57 8.76
CA LYS A 23 -34.33 -1.58 9.32
C LYS A 23 -33.46 -2.25 8.26
N LYS A 24 -34.07 -2.68 7.15
CA LYS A 24 -33.32 -3.37 6.07
C LYS A 24 -32.35 -2.43 5.36
N THR A 25 -32.73 -1.17 5.14
CA THR A 25 -31.88 -0.15 4.55
C THR A 25 -30.65 0.11 5.44
N LEU A 26 -30.87 0.26 6.76
CA LEU A 26 -29.78 0.51 7.71
C LEU A 26 -28.87 -0.70 7.90
N ASP A 27 -29.42 -1.91 7.89
CA ASP A 27 -28.64 -3.15 7.95
C ASP A 27 -27.72 -3.28 6.72
N GLY A 28 -28.23 -2.91 5.54
CA GLY A 28 -27.43 -2.89 4.28
C GLY A 28 -26.28 -1.87 4.29
N ILE A 29 -26.45 -0.73 5.00
CA ILE A 29 -25.44 0.32 5.12
C ILE A 29 -24.49 0.05 6.31
N GLY A 30 -24.85 -0.86 7.22
CA GLY A 30 -24.08 -1.14 8.43
C GLY A 30 -24.23 -0.06 9.53
N VAL A 31 -25.37 0.65 9.58
CA VAL A 31 -25.65 1.70 10.58
C VAL A 31 -26.66 1.18 11.60
N ALA A 32 -26.27 1.20 12.87
CA ALA A 32 -27.17 0.80 13.95
C ALA A 32 -28.41 1.73 14.01
N ARG A 33 -29.60 1.15 14.14
CA ARG A 33 -30.88 1.86 14.17
C ARG A 33 -30.92 2.98 15.23
N SER A 34 -30.39 2.72 16.43
CA SER A 34 -30.31 3.71 17.50
C SER A 34 -29.42 4.92 17.13
N THR A 35 -28.36 4.66 16.38
CA THR A 35 -27.46 5.71 15.89
C THR A 35 -28.15 6.57 14.83
N PHE A 36 -28.85 5.94 13.89
CA PHE A 36 -29.62 6.65 12.87
C PHE A 36 -30.69 7.56 13.49
N TYR A 37 -31.56 7.04 14.35
CA TYR A 37 -32.64 7.85 14.96
C TYR A 37 -32.10 8.99 15.82
N ARG A 38 -30.94 8.83 16.46
CA ARG A 38 -30.27 9.93 17.17
C ARG A 38 -29.84 11.05 16.23
N TRP A 39 -29.39 10.74 15.01
CA TRP A 39 -29.08 11.74 14.00
C TRP A 39 -30.35 12.35 13.42
N TYR A 40 -31.32 11.52 13.10
CA TYR A 40 -32.60 11.93 12.51
C TYR A 40 -33.33 12.92 13.41
N ASN A 41 -33.49 12.63 14.69
CA ASN A 41 -34.14 13.52 15.64
C ASN A 41 -33.41 14.87 15.72
N ARG A 42 -32.08 14.89 15.77
CA ARG A 42 -31.33 16.14 15.75
C ARG A 42 -31.49 16.91 14.46
N TYR A 43 -31.57 16.20 13.33
CA TYR A 43 -31.84 16.83 12.04
C TYR A 43 -33.22 17.44 11.99
N VAL A 44 -34.23 16.78 12.52
CA VAL A 44 -35.60 17.31 12.60
C VAL A 44 -35.68 18.52 13.52
N GLU A 45 -34.94 18.52 14.67
CA GLU A 45 -34.96 19.61 15.63
C GLU A 45 -34.13 20.84 15.23
N GLN A 46 -32.96 20.63 14.63
CA GLN A 46 -31.93 21.66 14.42
C GLN A 46 -31.47 21.80 12.98
N GLY A 47 -32.09 21.07 12.05
CA GLY A 47 -31.69 21.06 10.65
C GLY A 47 -30.32 20.42 10.45
N TYR A 48 -29.64 20.80 9.37
CA TYR A 48 -28.31 20.29 9.02
C TYR A 48 -27.26 20.53 10.12
N ASP A 49 -27.35 21.64 10.83
CA ASP A 49 -26.41 21.99 11.91
C ASP A 49 -26.51 21.03 13.10
N GLY A 50 -27.66 20.42 13.35
CA GLY A 50 -27.85 19.37 14.35
C GLY A 50 -27.08 18.09 14.08
N LEU A 51 -26.65 17.88 12.84
CA LEU A 51 -25.79 16.75 12.43
C LEU A 51 -24.31 16.98 12.77
N SER A 52 -23.92 18.24 12.94
CA SER A 52 -22.62 18.62 13.50
C SER A 52 -22.62 18.15 14.95
N GLY A 53 -21.86 17.10 15.27
CA GLY A 53 -21.89 16.51 16.60
C GLY A 53 -21.48 17.54 17.66
N CYS A 54 -22.29 17.73 18.71
CA CYS A 54 -21.84 18.34 19.95
C CYS A 54 -20.76 17.45 20.55
N GLY A 55 -19.53 17.58 20.05
CA GLY A 55 -18.39 16.95 20.66
C GLY A 55 -18.22 17.54 22.06
N ARG A 56 -18.27 16.72 23.11
CA ARG A 56 -17.53 17.05 24.32
C ARG A 56 -16.07 17.20 23.88
N THR A 57 -15.68 18.41 23.53
CA THR A 57 -14.27 18.77 23.35
C THR A 57 -13.67 18.76 24.75
N PRO A 58 -12.84 17.79 25.11
CA PRO A 58 -12.02 17.93 26.30
C PRO A 58 -11.24 19.22 26.10
N ASN A 59 -11.35 20.15 27.04
CA ASN A 59 -10.89 21.52 26.89
C ASN A 59 -9.38 21.67 26.61
N ARG A 60 -8.57 20.60 26.74
CA ARG A 60 -7.11 20.66 26.46
C ARG A 60 -6.54 19.31 26.09
N PHE A 61 -6.10 19.15 24.86
CA PHE A 61 -5.21 18.06 24.47
C PHE A 61 -3.79 18.62 24.29
N TRP A 62 -2.88 18.20 25.14
CA TRP A 62 -1.47 18.60 25.04
C TRP A 62 -0.84 18.32 23.66
N ASN A 63 -1.37 17.36 22.91
CA ASN A 63 -0.89 16.92 21.59
C ASN A 63 -1.87 17.30 20.45
N LYS A 64 -2.72 18.32 20.64
CA LYS A 64 -3.57 18.83 19.55
C LYS A 64 -2.66 19.37 18.45
N ILE A 65 -2.94 19.00 17.20
CA ILE A 65 -2.26 19.59 16.04
C ILE A 65 -2.81 21.00 15.87
N PRO A 66 -1.96 22.04 15.90
CA PRO A 66 -2.38 23.43 15.69
C PRO A 66 -3.12 23.60 14.35
N ASP A 67 -4.04 24.55 14.28
CA ASP A 67 -4.86 24.74 13.09
C ASP A 67 -4.03 25.24 11.90
N SER A 68 -2.98 26.06 12.15
CA SER A 68 -2.01 26.46 11.11
C SER A 68 -1.26 25.27 10.50
N GLU A 69 -0.94 24.26 11.30
CA GLU A 69 -0.28 23.05 10.83
C GLU A 69 -1.25 22.13 10.07
N ARG A 70 -2.53 22.14 10.43
CA ARG A 70 -3.57 21.41 9.68
C ARG A 70 -3.76 22.01 8.28
N GLU A 71 -3.79 23.34 8.17
CA GLU A 71 -3.85 24.03 6.89
C GLU A 71 -2.63 23.75 6.03
N TRP A 72 -1.44 23.84 6.62
CA TRP A 72 -0.20 23.51 5.95
C TRP A 72 -0.16 22.06 5.42
N ILE A 73 -0.67 21.07 6.18
CA ILE A 73 -0.75 19.67 5.75
C ILE A 73 -1.74 19.54 4.58
N ARG A 74 -2.88 20.23 4.61
CA ARG A 74 -3.81 20.32 3.50
C ARG A 74 -3.10 20.84 2.24
N ASP A 75 -2.39 21.96 2.37
CA ASP A 75 -1.73 22.60 1.23
C ASP A 75 -0.64 21.70 0.63
N ILE A 76 0.12 20.99 1.46
CA ILE A 76 1.08 19.98 1.00
C ILE A 76 0.37 18.87 0.21
N SER A 77 -0.81 18.43 0.65
CA SER A 77 -1.54 17.36 -0.02
C SER A 77 -2.07 17.75 -1.41
N LEU A 78 -2.35 19.03 -1.60
CA LEU A 78 -2.86 19.59 -2.86
C LEU A 78 -1.73 19.98 -3.83
N PHE A 79 -0.49 19.96 -3.37
CA PHE A 79 0.65 20.31 -4.21
C PHE A 79 0.90 19.22 -5.27
N ASP A 80 1.23 19.63 -6.49
CA ASP A 80 1.60 18.73 -7.59
C ASP A 80 2.67 17.74 -7.16
N GLY A 81 2.47 16.46 -7.45
CA GLY A 81 3.32 15.35 -7.02
C GLY A 81 2.98 14.76 -5.65
N ASN A 82 2.02 15.33 -4.90
CA ASN A 82 1.50 14.76 -3.66
C ASN A 82 0.02 14.36 -3.74
N VAL A 83 -0.70 14.80 -4.77
CA VAL A 83 -2.14 14.57 -4.94
C VAL A 83 -2.49 13.08 -4.93
N ASP A 84 -1.65 12.24 -5.55
CA ASP A 84 -1.87 10.79 -5.63
C ASP A 84 -1.35 10.02 -4.41
N LYS A 85 -0.72 10.70 -3.45
CA LYS A 85 -0.18 10.04 -2.26
C LYS A 85 -1.28 9.63 -1.30
N SER A 86 -1.26 8.38 -0.89
CA SER A 86 -2.11 7.91 0.20
C SER A 86 -1.77 8.66 1.52
N PRO A 87 -2.71 8.72 2.50
CA PRO A 87 -2.43 9.31 3.82
C PRO A 87 -1.17 8.76 4.49
N ARG A 88 -0.83 7.50 4.24
CA ARG A 88 0.39 6.85 4.72
C ARG A 88 1.65 7.42 4.07
N GLU A 89 1.66 7.49 2.76
CA GLU A 89 2.78 8.03 1.99
C GLU A 89 2.98 9.51 2.30
N LEU A 90 1.88 10.26 2.45
CA LEU A 90 1.94 11.66 2.84
C LEU A 90 2.49 11.85 4.26
N ALA A 91 2.10 11.00 5.23
CA ALA A 91 2.64 11.04 6.58
C ALA A 91 4.15 10.76 6.61
N ALA A 92 4.61 9.77 5.85
CA ALA A 92 6.03 9.46 5.70
C ALA A 92 6.78 10.60 5.03
N PHE A 93 6.25 11.16 3.93
CA PHE A 93 6.82 12.31 3.22
C PHE A 93 6.98 13.53 4.12
N ILE A 94 5.93 13.90 4.87
CA ILE A 94 5.96 15.04 5.80
C ILE A 94 7.02 14.80 6.89
N THR A 95 7.08 13.59 7.44
CA THR A 95 8.05 13.27 8.49
C THR A 95 9.48 13.33 7.96
N ASP A 96 9.75 12.72 6.80
CA ASP A 96 11.11 12.56 6.27
C ASP A 96 11.63 13.82 5.58
N LYS A 97 10.77 14.52 4.82
CA LYS A 97 11.18 15.69 3.99
C LYS A 97 10.94 17.04 4.67
N LYS A 98 9.94 17.10 5.57
CA LYS A 98 9.58 18.37 6.25
C LYS A 98 9.98 18.38 7.72
N GLY A 99 10.49 17.25 8.26
CA GLY A 99 10.95 17.16 9.65
C GLY A 99 9.83 17.31 10.69
N TYR A 100 8.58 17.05 10.33
CA TYR A 100 7.41 17.19 11.19
C TYR A 100 6.67 15.85 11.29
N PHE A 101 6.61 15.30 12.50
CA PHE A 101 5.91 14.03 12.72
C PHE A 101 4.40 14.19 12.69
N ILE A 102 3.75 13.39 11.85
CA ILE A 102 2.32 13.19 11.85
C ILE A 102 1.97 11.71 11.63
N SER A 103 0.95 11.21 12.32
CA SER A 103 0.48 9.84 12.10
C SER A 103 -0.41 9.76 10.88
N GLU A 104 -0.41 8.60 10.20
CA GLU A 104 -1.33 8.30 9.09
C GLU A 104 -2.79 8.60 9.46
N SER A 105 -3.22 8.16 10.67
CA SER A 105 -4.58 8.41 11.14
C SER A 105 -4.90 9.90 11.33
N SER A 106 -3.89 10.73 11.62
CA SER A 106 -4.08 12.18 11.73
C SER A 106 -4.17 12.84 10.36
N VAL A 107 -3.31 12.41 9.41
CA VAL A 107 -3.41 12.86 8.01
C VAL A 107 -4.78 12.50 7.45
N TYR A 108 -5.22 11.24 7.61
CA TYR A 108 -6.52 10.79 7.14
C TYR A 108 -7.66 11.68 7.69
N ARG A 109 -7.65 11.99 9.01
CA ARG A 109 -8.69 12.84 9.62
C ARG A 109 -8.65 14.26 9.08
N ILE A 110 -7.45 14.83 8.93
CA ILE A 110 -7.30 16.19 8.37
C ILE A 110 -7.85 16.22 6.94
N LEU A 111 -7.42 15.33 6.07
CA LEU A 111 -7.88 15.28 4.68
C LEU A 111 -9.40 15.03 4.58
N LYS A 112 -9.95 14.22 5.49
CA LYS A 112 -11.38 13.99 5.57
C LYS A 112 -12.15 15.23 6.04
N ASP A 113 -11.61 15.98 7.01
CA ASP A 113 -12.24 17.21 7.51
C ASP A 113 -12.27 18.33 6.44
N TYR A 114 -11.36 18.26 5.46
CA TYR A 114 -11.32 19.14 4.28
C TYR A 114 -12.01 18.55 3.03
N ASP A 115 -12.73 17.42 3.17
CA ASP A 115 -13.42 16.69 2.09
C ASP A 115 -12.52 16.27 0.90
N LEU A 116 -11.22 16.12 1.17
CA LEU A 116 -10.23 15.70 0.17
C LEU A 116 -10.17 14.17 -0.02
N ILE A 117 -10.74 13.40 0.91
CA ILE A 117 -10.86 11.94 0.80
C ILE A 117 -12.22 11.47 1.28
N THR A 118 -12.77 10.48 0.59
CA THR A 118 -14.02 9.82 0.99
C THR A 118 -13.76 8.66 1.94
N SER A 119 -14.75 8.37 2.81
CA SER A 119 -14.70 7.15 3.62
C SER A 119 -14.93 5.92 2.76
N PRO A 120 -14.16 4.85 2.92
CA PRO A 120 -14.43 3.60 2.21
C PRO A 120 -15.78 3.03 2.66
N HIS A 121 -16.64 2.67 1.71
CA HIS A 121 -17.94 2.05 1.96
C HIS A 121 -17.87 0.55 2.32
N TYR A 122 -16.68 -0.04 2.38
CA TYR A 122 -16.48 -1.46 2.65
C TYR A 122 -15.44 -1.71 3.73
N ILE A 123 -15.66 -2.76 4.50
CA ILE A 123 -14.69 -3.23 5.50
C ILE A 123 -13.72 -4.19 4.82
N VAL A 124 -12.44 -3.85 4.82
CA VAL A 124 -11.39 -4.78 4.39
C VAL A 124 -11.12 -5.75 5.53
N ILE A 125 -11.52 -7.00 5.36
CA ILE A 125 -11.14 -8.08 6.29
C ILE A 125 -9.66 -8.37 6.04
N LYS A 126 -8.81 -8.14 7.04
CA LYS A 126 -7.40 -8.52 6.96
C LYS A 126 -7.29 -10.03 6.96
N ALA A 127 -6.75 -10.60 5.88
CA ALA A 127 -6.31 -11.99 5.92
C ALA A 127 -5.20 -12.14 6.96
N SER A 128 -5.28 -13.17 7.79
CA SER A 128 -4.21 -13.46 8.76
C SER A 128 -3.00 -13.99 8.02
N ASP A 129 -1.97 -13.17 7.86
CA ASP A 129 -0.68 -13.56 7.29
C ASP A 129 0.09 -14.41 8.33
N ARG A 130 -0.28 -15.66 8.52
CA ARG A 130 0.51 -16.62 9.29
C ARG A 130 1.53 -17.29 8.38
N PHE A 131 2.66 -16.65 8.20
CA PHE A 131 3.84 -17.30 7.61
C PHE A 131 4.53 -18.12 8.71
N ASN A 132 4.61 -19.43 8.53
CA ASN A 132 5.29 -20.32 9.49
C ASN A 132 6.81 -20.03 9.58
N HIS A 133 7.43 -19.49 8.54
CA HIS A 133 8.86 -19.18 8.48
C HIS A 133 9.10 -17.86 7.72
N PRO A 134 8.97 -16.70 8.39
CA PRO A 134 9.28 -15.42 7.75
C PRO A 134 10.77 -15.32 7.43
N THR A 135 11.10 -14.78 6.26
CA THR A 135 12.49 -14.48 5.88
C THR A 135 13.08 -13.44 6.82
N LYS A 136 14.38 -13.57 7.10
CA LYS A 136 15.09 -12.73 8.07
C LYS A 136 16.15 -11.82 7.45
N ARG A 137 16.50 -12.04 6.18
CA ARG A 137 17.55 -11.31 5.47
C ARG A 137 17.25 -11.21 3.98
N ILE A 138 17.90 -10.25 3.33
CA ILE A 138 17.87 -10.09 1.87
C ILE A 138 18.44 -11.32 1.18
N ASN A 139 17.98 -11.60 -0.03
CA ASN A 139 18.44 -12.70 -0.87
C ASN A 139 18.35 -14.09 -0.21
N GLU A 140 17.44 -14.27 0.75
CA GLU A 140 17.16 -15.57 1.36
C GLU A 140 16.09 -16.34 0.56
N LEU A 141 15.09 -15.63 0.07
CA LEU A 141 14.00 -16.17 -0.74
C LEU A 141 13.60 -15.13 -1.80
N TRP A 142 13.58 -15.56 -3.04
CA TRP A 142 13.04 -14.79 -4.14
C TRP A 142 11.68 -15.34 -4.54
N GLN A 143 10.72 -14.47 -4.75
CA GLN A 143 9.43 -14.83 -5.34
C GLN A 143 9.46 -14.47 -6.82
N THR A 144 8.98 -15.39 -7.66
CA THR A 144 8.77 -15.14 -9.09
C THR A 144 7.36 -15.50 -9.49
N ASP A 145 6.80 -14.71 -10.38
CA ASP A 145 5.47 -14.93 -10.92
C ASP A 145 5.30 -14.16 -12.23
N PHE A 146 4.40 -14.66 -13.09
CA PHE A 146 3.97 -13.95 -14.28
C PHE A 146 2.68 -13.17 -14.04
N THR A 147 2.64 -11.96 -14.60
CA THR A 147 1.37 -11.27 -14.79
C THR A 147 1.24 -10.85 -16.25
N TYR A 148 0.01 -10.70 -16.75
CA TYR A 148 -0.24 -10.49 -18.16
C TYR A 148 -0.97 -9.17 -18.41
N PHE A 149 -0.68 -8.60 -19.58
CA PHE A 149 -1.30 -7.39 -20.13
C PHE A 149 -1.75 -7.65 -21.57
N LYS A 150 -2.87 -7.04 -21.94
CA LYS A 150 -3.35 -7.05 -23.32
C LYS A 150 -3.20 -5.66 -23.91
N ILE A 151 -2.47 -5.53 -24.99
CA ILE A 151 -2.35 -4.29 -25.75
C ILE A 151 -3.25 -4.41 -26.99
N GLN A 152 -4.10 -3.43 -27.20
CA GLN A 152 -5.04 -3.44 -28.32
C GLN A 152 -4.27 -3.38 -29.63
N GLY A 153 -4.53 -4.33 -30.52
CA GLY A 153 -3.82 -4.47 -31.80
C GLY A 153 -2.50 -5.24 -31.74
N TRP A 154 -1.92 -5.45 -30.56
CA TRP A 154 -0.62 -6.13 -30.38
C TRP A 154 -0.71 -7.52 -29.72
N GLY A 155 -1.80 -7.79 -28.97
CA GLY A 155 -2.01 -9.10 -28.34
C GLY A 155 -1.68 -9.12 -26.84
N TRP A 156 -1.28 -10.30 -26.35
CA TRP A 156 -0.96 -10.55 -24.96
C TRP A 156 0.55 -10.50 -24.71
N TYR A 157 0.92 -9.84 -23.62
CA TYR A 157 2.29 -9.76 -23.11
C TYR A 157 2.33 -10.20 -21.66
N PHE A 158 3.43 -10.84 -21.29
CA PHE A 158 3.61 -11.49 -20.01
C PHE A 158 4.82 -10.86 -19.28
N LEU A 159 4.55 -10.26 -18.16
CA LEU A 159 5.58 -9.67 -17.32
C LEU A 159 6.08 -10.71 -16.33
N SER A 160 7.31 -11.15 -16.49
CA SER A 160 8.05 -11.93 -15.48
C SER A 160 8.67 -10.97 -14.48
N THR A 161 8.62 -11.30 -13.19
CA THR A 161 9.16 -10.46 -12.11
C THR A 161 9.85 -11.33 -11.08
N VAL A 162 11.00 -10.88 -10.57
CA VAL A 162 11.69 -11.45 -9.42
C VAL A 162 11.72 -10.45 -8.27
N LEU A 163 11.11 -10.82 -7.14
CA LEU A 163 10.96 -10.01 -5.95
C LEU A 163 11.69 -10.64 -4.77
N ASP A 164 12.51 -9.87 -4.06
CA ASP A 164 13.09 -10.29 -2.78
C ASP A 164 12.03 -10.34 -1.68
N ASP A 165 11.84 -11.51 -1.09
CA ASP A 165 10.76 -11.72 -0.11
C ASP A 165 10.91 -10.89 1.16
N TYR A 166 12.15 -10.65 1.62
CA TYR A 166 12.40 -9.91 2.84
C TYR A 166 12.13 -8.42 2.67
N SER A 167 12.76 -7.81 1.67
CA SER A 167 12.70 -6.36 1.43
C SER A 167 11.52 -5.92 0.57
N ARG A 168 10.89 -6.82 -0.17
CA ARG A 168 9.89 -6.53 -1.23
C ARG A 168 10.49 -5.83 -2.45
N TYR A 169 11.80 -5.73 -2.53
CA TYR A 169 12.50 -5.08 -3.64
C TYR A 169 12.36 -5.90 -4.91
N ILE A 170 11.99 -5.25 -6.01
CA ILE A 170 11.98 -5.87 -7.33
C ILE A 170 13.40 -5.88 -7.86
N LEU A 171 13.98 -7.09 -7.95
CA LEU A 171 15.35 -7.31 -8.38
C LEU A 171 15.50 -7.23 -9.89
N SER A 172 14.56 -7.87 -10.60
CA SER A 172 14.52 -7.88 -12.06
C SER A 172 13.09 -8.05 -12.56
N TRP A 173 12.88 -7.63 -13.78
CA TRP A 173 11.62 -7.80 -14.50
C TRP A 173 11.85 -7.68 -16.01
N LYS A 174 11.02 -8.34 -16.80
CA LYS A 174 11.02 -8.18 -18.26
C LYS A 174 9.68 -8.59 -18.83
N LEU A 175 9.30 -7.94 -19.95
CA LEU A 175 8.08 -8.21 -20.67
C LEU A 175 8.37 -9.17 -21.83
N TYR A 176 7.57 -10.23 -21.95
CA TYR A 176 7.71 -11.28 -22.95
C TYR A 176 6.42 -11.47 -23.75
N SER A 177 6.54 -12.04 -24.94
CA SER A 177 5.39 -12.49 -25.73
C SER A 177 4.92 -13.91 -25.35
N THR A 178 5.68 -14.62 -24.53
CA THR A 178 5.44 -16.00 -24.09
C THR A 178 5.55 -16.13 -22.56
N MET A 179 5.21 -17.30 -22.03
CA MET A 179 5.47 -17.69 -20.65
C MET A 179 6.25 -19.01 -20.65
N ALA A 180 7.43 -19.01 -21.25
CA ALA A 180 8.28 -20.18 -21.33
C ALA A 180 9.23 -20.29 -20.11
N ALA A 181 9.83 -21.45 -19.90
CA ALA A 181 10.84 -21.63 -18.86
C ALA A 181 12.08 -20.78 -19.11
N GLU A 182 12.41 -20.55 -20.37
CA GLU A 182 13.51 -19.69 -20.82
C GLU A 182 13.27 -18.21 -20.42
N ASP A 183 12.03 -17.73 -20.46
CA ASP A 183 11.67 -16.38 -20.03
C ASP A 183 11.89 -16.21 -18.51
N VAL A 184 11.61 -17.25 -17.74
CA VAL A 184 11.91 -17.28 -16.29
C VAL A 184 13.41 -17.27 -16.06
N GLN A 185 14.18 -18.09 -16.79
CA GLN A 185 15.64 -18.18 -16.69
C GLN A 185 16.29 -16.83 -17.00
N ASP A 186 15.90 -16.17 -18.09
CA ASP A 186 16.39 -14.85 -18.47
C ASP A 186 16.13 -13.80 -17.37
N THR A 187 14.94 -13.78 -16.79
CA THR A 187 14.60 -12.86 -15.67
C THR A 187 15.41 -13.18 -14.40
N LEU A 188 15.68 -14.48 -14.13
CA LEU A 188 16.51 -14.90 -13.01
C LEU A 188 17.98 -14.54 -13.24
N ASP A 189 18.52 -14.69 -14.46
CA ASP A 189 19.87 -14.28 -14.80
C ASP A 189 20.07 -12.77 -14.57
N MET A 190 19.10 -11.95 -14.96
CA MET A 190 19.11 -10.50 -14.63
C MET A 190 19.15 -10.26 -13.12
N ALA A 191 18.39 -11.01 -12.32
CA ALA A 191 18.40 -10.88 -10.85
C ALA A 191 19.73 -11.33 -10.25
N ILE A 192 20.33 -12.40 -10.76
CA ILE A 192 21.63 -12.91 -10.35
C ILE A 192 22.73 -11.89 -10.66
N GLU A 193 22.72 -11.33 -11.87
CA GLU A 193 23.66 -10.29 -12.29
C GLU A 193 23.54 -9.03 -11.42
N TYR A 194 22.31 -8.56 -11.21
CA TYR A 194 22.02 -7.39 -10.38
C TYR A 194 22.52 -7.54 -8.95
N THR A 195 22.29 -8.71 -8.35
CA THR A 195 22.70 -8.99 -6.96
C THR A 195 24.16 -9.37 -6.83
N GLY A 196 24.81 -9.80 -7.92
CA GLY A 196 26.19 -10.28 -7.93
C GLY A 196 26.45 -11.53 -7.09
N ILE A 197 25.41 -12.32 -6.79
CA ILE A 197 25.51 -13.49 -5.91
C ILE A 197 26.39 -14.62 -6.47
N ASP A 198 26.61 -14.66 -7.75
CA ASP A 198 27.52 -15.61 -8.43
C ASP A 198 28.99 -15.15 -8.39
N LYS A 199 29.24 -13.85 -8.22
CA LYS A 199 30.60 -13.27 -8.11
C LYS A 199 31.20 -13.42 -6.72
N VAL A 200 30.41 -13.79 -5.73
CA VAL A 200 30.83 -13.91 -4.33
C VAL A 200 30.63 -15.34 -3.83
N LYS A 201 31.59 -15.88 -3.07
CA LYS A 201 31.39 -17.15 -2.36
C LYS A 201 30.32 -16.98 -1.29
N VAL A 202 29.06 -17.18 -1.68
CA VAL A 202 27.95 -17.11 -0.72
C VAL A 202 27.72 -18.47 -0.08
N ARG A 203 27.51 -18.48 1.23
CA ARG A 203 27.18 -19.70 2.00
C ARG A 203 25.82 -20.29 1.61
N HIS A 204 24.87 -19.41 1.22
CA HIS A 204 23.50 -19.78 0.90
C HIS A 204 23.07 -19.07 -0.37
N ARG A 205 22.62 -19.83 -1.35
CA ARG A 205 21.93 -19.30 -2.53
C ARG A 205 20.48 -18.96 -2.16
N PRO A 206 19.85 -17.98 -2.82
CA PRO A 206 18.43 -17.71 -2.65
C PRO A 206 17.59 -18.95 -2.97
N ARG A 207 16.57 -19.19 -2.19
CA ARG A 207 15.52 -20.15 -2.57
C ARG A 207 14.58 -19.44 -3.54
N LEU A 208 14.11 -20.12 -4.56
CA LEU A 208 13.10 -19.62 -5.48
C LEU A 208 11.72 -20.10 -5.03
N LEU A 209 10.77 -19.21 -4.93
CA LEU A 209 9.36 -19.52 -4.69
C LEU A 209 8.54 -19.12 -5.91
N SER A 210 7.83 -20.07 -6.51
CA SER A 210 6.90 -19.85 -7.62
C SER A 210 5.56 -20.52 -7.37
N ASP A 211 4.59 -20.28 -8.23
CA ASP A 211 3.38 -21.09 -8.34
C ASP A 211 3.67 -22.46 -9.02
N ASN A 212 2.61 -23.17 -9.38
CA ASN A 212 2.68 -24.45 -10.08
C ASN A 212 2.38 -24.29 -11.59
N GLY A 213 2.65 -23.12 -12.18
CA GLY A 213 2.48 -22.90 -13.61
C GLY A 213 3.38 -23.82 -14.45
N PRO A 214 2.97 -24.16 -15.71
CA PRO A 214 3.71 -25.08 -16.56
C PRO A 214 5.19 -24.70 -16.76
N CYS A 215 5.50 -23.42 -16.88
CA CYS A 215 6.87 -22.92 -17.00
C CYS A 215 7.73 -23.25 -15.77
N TYR A 216 7.14 -23.25 -14.58
CA TYR A 216 7.82 -23.56 -13.32
C TYR A 216 7.91 -25.07 -13.03
N LEU A 217 7.15 -25.89 -13.76
CA LEU A 217 7.22 -27.38 -13.68
C LEU A 217 8.17 -27.98 -14.69
N SER A 218 8.73 -27.17 -15.60
CA SER A 218 9.61 -27.60 -16.68
C SER A 218 10.92 -28.20 -16.12
N SER A 219 11.36 -29.33 -16.71
CA SER A 219 12.69 -29.88 -16.42
C SER A 219 13.81 -28.91 -16.74
N LYS A 220 13.69 -28.13 -17.81
CA LYS A 220 14.66 -27.09 -18.19
C LYS A 220 14.92 -26.08 -17.05
N LEU A 221 13.84 -25.64 -16.35
CA LEU A 221 14.02 -24.75 -15.21
C LEU A 221 14.61 -25.47 -14.01
N SER A 222 14.25 -26.73 -13.80
CA SER A 222 14.85 -27.55 -12.71
C SER A 222 16.35 -27.70 -12.92
N ASP A 223 16.79 -28.11 -14.11
CA ASP A 223 18.20 -28.27 -14.46
C ASP A 223 18.98 -26.95 -14.30
N TYR A 224 18.38 -25.85 -14.76
CA TYR A 224 18.95 -24.51 -14.61
C TYR A 224 19.16 -24.12 -13.13
N LEU A 225 18.18 -24.40 -12.26
CA LEU A 225 18.27 -24.06 -10.83
C LEU A 225 19.28 -24.97 -10.10
N ASP A 226 19.36 -26.25 -10.49
CA ASP A 226 20.31 -27.22 -9.94
C ASP A 226 21.77 -26.83 -10.26
N GLU A 227 22.04 -26.40 -11.50
CA GLU A 227 23.34 -25.86 -11.91
C GLU A 227 23.78 -24.68 -11.03
N ARG A 228 22.84 -23.81 -10.69
CA ARG A 228 23.08 -22.63 -9.84
C ARG A 228 22.96 -22.89 -8.35
N LYS A 229 22.69 -24.14 -7.95
CA LYS A 229 22.51 -24.58 -6.57
C LYS A 229 21.42 -23.78 -5.84
N MET A 230 20.36 -23.43 -6.56
CA MET A 230 19.18 -22.74 -6.03
C MET A 230 18.08 -23.75 -5.74
N ILE A 231 17.52 -23.70 -4.52
CA ILE A 231 16.42 -24.57 -4.12
C ILE A 231 15.11 -23.99 -4.64
N HIS A 232 14.37 -24.79 -5.38
CA HIS A 232 13.03 -24.42 -5.83
C HIS A 232 11.96 -24.88 -4.82
N THR A 233 11.20 -23.94 -4.32
CA THR A 233 10.02 -24.18 -3.48
C THR A 233 8.77 -23.76 -4.26
N ARG A 234 7.82 -24.65 -4.38
CA ARG A 234 6.55 -24.37 -5.07
C ARG A 234 5.44 -24.17 -4.05
N GLY A 235 4.53 -23.24 -4.32
CA GLY A 235 3.34 -23.02 -3.51
C GLY A 235 2.50 -24.31 -3.42
N ARG A 236 1.91 -24.58 -2.25
CA ARG A 236 0.96 -25.69 -2.15
C ARG A 236 -0.26 -25.37 -3.02
N PRO A 237 -0.79 -26.34 -3.79
CA PRO A 237 -2.02 -26.15 -4.53
C PRO A 237 -3.13 -25.65 -3.59
N TYR A 238 -3.91 -24.67 -4.04
CA TYR A 238 -5.01 -24.05 -3.29
C TYR A 238 -4.62 -23.30 -2.00
N HIS A 239 -3.34 -22.97 -1.79
CA HIS A 239 -2.88 -22.10 -0.69
C HIS A 239 -2.25 -20.81 -1.23
N PRO A 240 -3.06 -19.79 -1.62
CA PRO A 240 -2.57 -18.53 -2.21
C PRO A 240 -1.72 -17.68 -1.25
N GLN A 241 -1.72 -18.00 0.04
CA GLN A 241 -0.98 -17.25 1.06
C GLN A 241 0.56 -17.31 0.89
N THR A 242 1.08 -18.29 0.16
CA THR A 242 2.52 -18.50 0.01
C THR A 242 3.18 -17.43 -0.85
N GLN A 243 2.47 -16.89 -1.86
CA GLN A 243 2.96 -15.85 -2.78
C GLN A 243 2.29 -14.48 -2.59
N GLY A 244 1.58 -14.29 -1.51
CA GLY A 244 0.79 -13.07 -1.25
C GLY A 244 1.55 -11.74 -1.37
N LYS A 245 2.89 -11.76 -1.38
CA LYS A 245 3.72 -10.56 -1.55
C LYS A 245 3.81 -10.14 -3.01
N ILE A 246 4.15 -11.07 -3.91
CA ILE A 246 4.23 -10.80 -5.34
C ILE A 246 2.85 -10.59 -5.95
N GLU A 247 1.83 -11.33 -5.48
CA GLU A 247 0.44 -11.10 -5.89
C GLU A 247 -0.05 -9.68 -5.53
N ARG A 248 0.30 -9.20 -4.33
CA ARG A 248 -0.03 -7.83 -3.89
C ARG A 248 0.70 -6.78 -4.73
N TYR A 249 1.95 -7.04 -5.08
CA TYR A 249 2.70 -6.20 -6.02
C TYR A 249 2.00 -6.16 -7.39
N HIS A 250 1.69 -7.32 -7.99
CA HIS A 250 1.00 -7.39 -9.28
C HIS A 250 -0.36 -6.69 -9.27
N ARG A 251 -1.12 -6.80 -8.17
CA ARG A 251 -2.38 -6.07 -8.02
C ARG A 251 -2.16 -4.56 -8.04
N THR A 252 -1.15 -4.08 -7.31
CA THR A 252 -0.83 -2.65 -7.26
C THR A 252 -0.37 -2.13 -8.62
N LEU A 253 0.49 -2.88 -9.30
CA LEU A 253 0.94 -2.59 -10.66
C LEU A 253 -0.24 -2.52 -11.64
N LYS A 254 -1.08 -3.56 -11.66
CA LYS A 254 -2.26 -3.61 -12.54
C LYS A 254 -3.24 -2.46 -12.31
N ASN A 255 -3.44 -2.06 -11.07
CA ASN A 255 -4.34 -0.95 -10.75
C ASN A 255 -3.84 0.37 -11.34
N ARG A 256 -2.53 0.59 -11.42
CA ARG A 256 -1.95 1.79 -12.03
C ARG A 256 -1.91 1.67 -13.56
N ILE A 257 -1.39 0.57 -14.08
CA ILE A 257 -1.23 0.33 -15.52
C ILE A 257 -2.57 0.34 -16.26
N LYS A 258 -3.64 -0.24 -15.69
CA LYS A 258 -4.97 -0.32 -16.32
C LYS A 258 -5.68 1.03 -16.48
N LEU A 259 -5.18 2.09 -15.89
CA LEU A 259 -5.77 3.44 -16.01
C LEU A 259 -5.48 4.08 -17.38
N TYR A 260 -4.53 3.54 -18.14
CA TYR A 260 -4.10 4.10 -19.42
C TYR A 260 -4.29 3.10 -20.57
N ASN A 261 -4.50 3.63 -21.76
CA ASN A 261 -4.47 2.87 -23.01
C ASN A 261 -3.07 2.97 -23.62
N TYR A 262 -2.47 1.84 -23.93
CA TYR A 262 -1.14 1.77 -24.53
C TYR A 262 -1.24 1.50 -26.02
N TRP A 263 -0.48 2.24 -26.81
CA TRP A 263 -0.45 2.14 -28.27
C TRP A 263 0.71 1.28 -28.77
N SER A 264 1.71 1.06 -27.95
CA SER A 264 2.85 0.21 -28.27
C SER A 264 3.36 -0.56 -27.05
N VAL A 265 4.18 -1.57 -27.31
CA VAL A 265 4.83 -2.38 -26.26
C VAL A 265 5.84 -1.55 -25.49
N GLU A 266 6.59 -0.70 -26.18
CA GLU A 266 7.60 0.16 -25.58
C GLU A 266 6.99 1.20 -24.65
N GLU A 267 5.77 1.64 -24.92
CA GLU A 267 5.04 2.54 -24.03
C GLU A 267 4.64 1.83 -22.74
N LEU A 268 4.12 0.61 -22.83
CA LEU A 268 3.84 -0.22 -21.67
C LEU A 268 5.10 -0.52 -20.87
N GLU A 269 6.21 -0.85 -21.51
CA GLU A 269 7.50 -1.09 -20.82
C GLU A 269 7.99 0.13 -20.06
N ARG A 270 7.90 1.32 -20.65
CA ARG A 270 8.27 2.57 -19.97
C ARG A 270 7.42 2.84 -18.72
N GLU A 271 6.12 2.59 -18.81
CA GLU A 271 5.22 2.74 -17.66
C GLU A 271 5.49 1.71 -16.56
N ILE A 272 5.77 0.46 -16.94
CA ILE A 272 6.18 -0.58 -15.98
C ILE A 272 7.51 -0.17 -15.31
N ALA A 273 8.49 0.30 -16.08
CA ALA A 273 9.77 0.77 -15.56
C ALA A 273 9.59 1.90 -14.55
N SER A 274 8.80 2.91 -14.92
CA SER A 274 8.47 4.05 -14.05
C SER A 274 7.77 3.61 -12.77
N PHE A 275 6.83 2.66 -12.88
CA PHE A 275 6.14 2.12 -11.72
C PHE A 275 7.09 1.35 -10.80
N ILE A 276 7.99 0.54 -11.33
CA ILE A 276 8.94 -0.24 -10.53
C ILE A 276 9.94 0.66 -9.83
N GLU A 277 10.40 1.70 -10.49
CA GLU A 277 11.25 2.73 -9.87
C GLU A 277 10.54 3.38 -8.69
N TYR A 278 9.31 3.85 -8.89
CA TYR A 278 8.45 4.36 -7.80
C TYR A 278 8.23 3.33 -6.70
N TYR A 279 7.89 2.07 -7.05
CA TYR A 279 7.63 1.01 -6.09
C TYR A 279 8.83 0.71 -5.20
N ASN A 280 10.02 0.64 -5.80
CA ASN A 280 11.25 0.33 -5.09
C ASN A 280 11.74 1.50 -4.22
N ASN A 281 11.68 2.73 -4.74
CA ASN A 281 12.39 3.86 -4.14
C ASN A 281 11.51 4.89 -3.43
N GLU A 282 10.21 4.95 -3.74
CA GLU A 282 9.32 5.96 -3.17
C GLU A 282 8.17 5.37 -2.35
N ARG A 283 7.62 4.22 -2.79
CA ARG A 283 6.48 3.62 -2.13
C ARG A 283 6.84 3.04 -0.78
N VAL A 284 6.21 3.56 0.28
CA VAL A 284 6.39 3.01 1.64
C VAL A 284 5.45 1.86 1.92
N HIS A 285 5.92 0.85 2.66
CA HIS A 285 5.16 -0.35 2.99
C HIS A 285 4.94 -0.49 4.50
N GLU A 286 3.68 -0.72 4.90
CA GLU A 286 3.34 -0.93 6.32
C GLU A 286 4.12 -2.09 6.95
N SER A 287 4.22 -3.21 6.23
CA SER A 287 4.94 -4.39 6.69
C SER A 287 6.46 -4.17 6.84
N LEU A 288 7.00 -3.11 6.24
CA LEU A 288 8.39 -2.66 6.37
C LEU A 288 8.53 -1.45 7.33
N LYS A 289 7.56 -1.23 8.22
CA LYS A 289 7.54 -0.06 9.14
C LYS A 289 7.51 1.28 8.38
N ASN A 290 6.82 1.32 7.24
CA ASN A 290 6.68 2.49 6.37
C ASN A 290 8.02 3.00 5.79
N VAL A 291 9.00 2.13 5.57
CA VAL A 291 10.16 2.43 4.71
C VAL A 291 9.95 1.86 3.31
N THR A 292 10.78 2.28 2.36
CA THR A 292 10.72 1.78 0.99
C THR A 292 11.39 0.41 0.86
N PRO A 293 11.05 -0.41 -0.15
CA PRO A 293 11.77 -1.63 -0.47
C PRO A 293 13.28 -1.42 -0.62
N ALA A 294 13.70 -0.34 -1.27
CA ALA A 294 15.10 0.01 -1.43
C ALA A 294 15.80 0.30 -0.09
N ASP A 295 15.14 1.01 0.82
CA ASP A 295 15.72 1.29 2.13
C ASP A 295 15.91 0.01 2.94
N MET A 296 14.98 -0.94 2.81
CA MET A 296 15.09 -2.24 3.43
C MET A 296 16.17 -3.09 2.80
N TYR A 297 16.24 -3.13 1.45
CA TYR A 297 17.21 -3.92 0.70
C TYR A 297 18.66 -3.46 0.94
N TYR A 298 18.89 -2.13 0.95
CA TYR A 298 20.21 -1.55 1.18
C TYR A 298 20.56 -1.32 2.66
N GLY A 299 19.75 -1.82 3.60
CA GLY A 299 20.03 -1.76 5.04
C GLY A 299 19.94 -0.36 5.65
N ARG A 300 19.22 0.58 5.00
CA ARG A 300 19.08 1.97 5.48
C ARG A 300 17.97 2.15 6.52
N GLN A 301 17.14 1.14 6.74
CA GLN A 301 15.91 1.20 7.54
C GLN A 301 16.14 1.66 8.97
N GLU A 302 17.15 1.13 9.68
CA GLU A 302 17.39 1.46 11.08
C GLU A 302 17.75 2.94 11.27
N LYS A 303 18.57 3.47 10.35
CA LYS A 303 18.95 4.87 10.35
C LYS A 303 17.73 5.79 10.14
N ILE A 304 16.86 5.43 9.19
CA ILE A 304 15.62 6.17 8.90
C ILE A 304 14.68 6.12 10.10
N LEU A 305 14.45 4.95 10.70
CA LEU A 305 13.56 4.80 11.85
C LEU A 305 14.09 5.58 13.07
N SER A 306 15.38 5.53 13.34
CA SER A 306 16.00 6.32 14.43
C SER A 306 15.82 7.82 14.21
N LEU A 307 15.98 8.30 12.97
CA LEU A 307 15.76 9.70 12.65
C LEU A 307 14.29 10.11 12.85
N ARG A 308 13.34 9.27 12.39
CA ARG A 308 11.90 9.49 12.58
C ARG A 308 11.52 9.56 14.05
N ASP A 309 12.10 8.72 14.89
CA ASP A 309 11.85 8.78 16.34
C ASP A 309 12.32 10.10 16.96
N LYS A 310 13.49 10.61 16.56
CA LYS A 310 13.97 11.93 16.99
C LYS A 310 13.04 13.06 16.52
N ILE A 311 12.59 13.02 15.26
CA ILE A 311 11.63 14.00 14.72
C ILE A 311 10.31 13.93 15.48
N LYS A 312 9.82 12.71 15.76
CA LYS A 312 8.59 12.50 16.54
C LYS A 312 8.68 13.12 17.93
N GLN A 313 9.76 12.86 18.66
CA GLN A 313 9.96 13.46 20.00
C GLN A 313 9.96 14.98 19.93
N LYS A 314 10.74 15.57 19.03
CA LYS A 314 10.78 17.03 18.83
C LYS A 314 9.41 17.63 18.50
N THR A 315 8.67 16.99 17.60
CA THR A 315 7.33 17.47 17.21
C THR A 315 6.34 17.40 18.37
N LEU A 316 6.35 16.30 19.13
CA LEU A 316 5.47 16.14 20.30
C LEU A 316 5.79 17.14 21.40
N GLU A 317 7.07 17.43 21.68
CA GLU A 317 7.48 18.44 22.63
C GLU A 317 7.06 19.85 22.18
N ALA A 318 7.24 20.17 20.90
CA ALA A 318 6.81 21.46 20.35
C ALA A 318 5.29 21.65 20.49
N ARG A 319 4.50 20.64 20.14
CA ARG A 319 3.03 20.66 20.32
C ARG A 319 2.64 20.81 21.79
N LYS A 320 3.32 20.08 22.68
CA LYS A 320 3.07 20.19 24.13
C LYS A 320 3.32 21.62 24.62
N ARG A 321 4.44 22.23 24.27
CA ARG A 321 4.75 23.62 24.64
C ARG A 321 3.69 24.58 24.10
N PHE A 322 3.38 24.50 22.79
CA PHE A 322 2.38 25.35 22.16
C PHE A 322 1.00 25.25 22.83
N ASN A 323 0.50 24.03 23.08
CA ASN A 323 -0.82 23.84 23.69
C ASN A 323 -0.87 24.18 25.18
N LEU A 324 0.26 24.22 25.87
CA LEU A 324 0.33 24.66 27.27
C LEU A 324 0.44 26.19 27.40
N THR A 325 1.00 26.89 26.39
CA THR A 325 1.12 28.35 26.38
C THR A 325 -0.16 29.06 25.96
N LEU A 326 -1.06 28.39 25.25
CA LEU A 326 -2.37 28.93 24.86
C LEU A 326 -3.44 28.82 25.97
N GLY A 327 -3.09 28.41 27.14
CA GLY A 327 -3.95 28.27 28.31
C GLY A 327 -3.38 28.88 29.54
#